data_f33d150fe01bdbdeb6fa42cdda7f6a4c
#
_entry.id   f33d150fe01bdbdeb6fa42cdda7f6a4c
#
_cell.length_a   1.000
_cell.length_b   1.000
_cell.length_c   1.000
_cell.angle_alpha   90.00
_cell.angle_beta   90.00
_cell.angle_gamma   90.00
#
_symmetry.space_group_name_H-M   'P 1'
#
loop_
_entity.id
_entity.type
_entity.pdbx_description
1 polymer ?
#
loop_
_entity_poly.entity_id
_entity_poly.type
_entity_poly.pdbx_seq_one_letter_code
_entity_poly.pdbx_strand_id
1 'polypeptide(L)'
;MNDELASSLVRRALVADVVCVILFATIGRACHGEALSPGGLLRTGTPFVLGLAVGWVIVVTARIAALRWLAGVVLWGTTLTVGMAVRYFTGQGIAVAFVIVAASFLALTLIGWRAVVTAIRSTRRKRHT
;
A
#
# COMPACT_ATOMS: atom_id res chain seq x y z
N MET A 1 -4.71 -21.52 -16.16
CA MET A 1 -4.84 -21.25 -14.74
C MET A 1 -6.18 -20.57 -14.49
N ASN A 2 -6.89 -21.02 -13.51
CA ASN A 2 -8.30 -20.71 -13.33
C ASN A 2 -8.50 -19.25 -12.86
N ASP A 3 -9.54 -18.62 -13.37
CA ASP A 3 -9.92 -17.26 -13.00
C ASP A 3 -10.15 -17.10 -11.49
N GLU A 4 -10.61 -18.17 -10.85
CA GLU A 4 -10.79 -18.20 -9.39
C GLU A 4 -9.47 -18.03 -8.64
N LEU A 5 -8.39 -18.67 -9.11
CA LEU A 5 -7.08 -18.54 -8.48
C LEU A 5 -6.53 -17.14 -8.66
N ALA A 6 -6.66 -16.57 -9.86
CA ALA A 6 -6.22 -15.21 -10.14
C ALA A 6 -6.99 -14.19 -9.28
N SER A 7 -8.31 -14.32 -9.16
CA SER A 7 -9.13 -13.42 -8.32
C SER A 7 -8.83 -13.58 -6.83
N SER A 8 -8.52 -14.80 -6.37
CA SER A 8 -8.08 -15.05 -5.00
C SER A 8 -6.76 -14.35 -4.68
N LEU A 9 -5.78 -14.40 -5.60
CA LEU A 9 -4.50 -13.71 -5.43
C LEU A 9 -4.66 -12.20 -5.39
N VAL A 10 -5.50 -11.63 -6.27
CA VAL A 10 -5.80 -10.20 -6.28
C VAL A 10 -6.44 -9.78 -4.95
N ARG A 11 -7.41 -10.52 -4.47
CA ARG A 11 -8.08 -10.23 -3.20
C ARG A 11 -7.13 -10.28 -2.02
N ARG A 12 -6.25 -11.27 -1.95
CA ARG A 12 -5.23 -11.38 -0.89
C ARG A 12 -4.22 -10.23 -0.96
N ALA A 13 -3.78 -9.87 -2.15
CA ALA A 13 -2.88 -8.74 -2.34
C ALA A 13 -3.54 -7.42 -1.94
N LEU A 14 -4.81 -7.21 -2.31
CA LEU A 14 -5.57 -6.03 -1.92
C LEU A 14 -5.69 -5.93 -0.39
N VAL A 15 -6.02 -7.02 0.28
CA VAL A 15 -6.10 -7.06 1.76
C VAL A 15 -4.75 -6.72 2.38
N ALA A 16 -3.66 -7.29 1.87
CA ALA A 16 -2.31 -6.99 2.36
C ALA A 16 -1.98 -5.51 2.21
N ASP A 17 -2.30 -4.92 1.07
CA ASP A 17 -2.05 -3.49 0.81
C ASP A 17 -2.89 -2.60 1.72
N VAL A 18 -4.16 -2.93 1.95
CA VAL A 18 -5.03 -2.20 2.89
C VAL A 18 -4.47 -2.28 4.30
N VAL A 19 -4.01 -3.45 4.73
CA VAL A 19 -3.36 -3.62 6.04
C VAL A 19 -2.11 -2.74 6.15
N CYS A 20 -1.29 -2.66 5.09
CA CYS A 20 -0.12 -1.78 5.07
C CYS A 20 -0.50 -0.31 5.31
N VAL A 21 -1.56 0.17 4.66
CA VAL A 21 -2.04 1.55 4.82
C VAL A 21 -2.61 1.79 6.21
N ILE A 22 -3.37 0.84 6.76
CA ILE A 22 -3.91 0.95 8.11
C ILE A 22 -2.78 0.99 9.14
N LEU A 23 -1.77 0.12 9.00
CA LEU A 23 -0.58 0.13 9.87
C LEU A 23 0.17 1.46 9.77
N PHE A 24 0.31 2.00 8.58
CA PHE A 24 0.93 3.31 8.36
C PHE A 24 0.19 4.40 9.15
N ALA A 25 -1.14 4.47 9.00
CA ALA A 25 -1.94 5.47 9.70
C ALA A 25 -1.87 5.31 11.22
N THR A 26 -1.96 4.08 11.72
CA THR A 26 -1.92 3.77 13.15
C THR A 26 -0.56 4.10 13.77
N ILE A 27 0.51 3.62 13.18
CA ILE A 27 1.87 3.86 13.66
C ILE A 27 2.23 5.34 13.55
N GLY A 28 1.85 6.00 12.46
CA GLY A 28 2.09 7.42 12.26
C GLY A 28 1.45 8.25 13.36
N ARG A 29 0.18 7.99 13.69
CA ARG A 29 -0.51 8.70 14.78
C ARG A 29 0.12 8.41 16.14
N ALA A 30 0.41 7.14 16.43
CA ALA A 30 1.04 6.74 17.69
C ALA A 30 2.41 7.41 17.89
N CYS A 31 3.24 7.47 16.85
CA CYS A 31 4.56 8.09 16.91
C CYS A 31 4.52 9.61 17.11
N HIS A 32 3.45 10.28 16.71
CA HIS A 32 3.26 11.72 16.89
C HIS A 32 2.40 12.07 18.10
N GLY A 33 2.10 11.11 18.97
CA GLY A 33 1.29 11.32 20.16
C GLY A 33 -0.17 11.69 19.88
N GLU A 34 -0.66 11.41 18.68
CA GLU A 34 -2.04 11.68 18.31
C GLU A 34 -2.98 10.57 18.78
N ALA A 35 -4.22 10.92 19.06
CA ALA A 35 -5.21 9.95 19.52
C ALA A 35 -5.48 8.86 18.48
N LEU A 36 -5.57 7.60 18.93
CA LEU A 36 -5.94 6.45 18.12
C LEU A 36 -7.47 6.26 18.08
N SER A 37 -8.21 7.37 17.94
CA SER A 37 -9.66 7.32 17.81
C SER A 37 -10.06 6.84 16.41
N PRO A 38 -11.24 6.20 16.24
CA PRO A 38 -11.74 5.83 14.91
C PRO A 38 -11.79 7.02 13.95
N GLY A 39 -12.26 8.18 14.41
CA GLY A 39 -12.31 9.40 13.59
C GLY A 39 -10.94 9.90 13.18
N GLY A 40 -9.96 9.85 14.11
CA GLY A 40 -8.57 10.23 13.81
C GLY A 40 -7.92 9.30 12.79
N LEU A 41 -8.10 8.00 12.95
CA LEU A 41 -7.59 7.00 12.01
C LEU A 41 -8.21 7.16 10.62
N LEU A 42 -9.51 7.40 10.54
CA LEU A 42 -10.19 7.68 9.27
C LEU A 42 -9.65 8.95 8.61
N ARG A 43 -9.47 10.02 9.37
CA ARG A 43 -8.94 11.27 8.84
C ARG A 43 -7.53 11.09 8.26
N THR A 44 -6.66 10.37 8.95
CA THR A 44 -5.28 10.15 8.52
C THR A 44 -5.20 9.13 7.39
N GLY A 45 -5.97 8.05 7.47
CA GLY A 45 -5.91 6.93 6.54
C GLY A 45 -6.64 7.15 5.22
N THR A 46 -7.76 7.88 5.22
CA THR A 46 -8.61 8.06 4.04
C THR A 46 -7.85 8.58 2.81
N PRO A 47 -6.99 9.62 2.90
CA PRO A 47 -6.22 10.08 1.74
C PRO A 47 -5.41 8.96 1.09
N PHE A 48 -4.79 8.11 1.90
CA PHE A 48 -3.94 7.02 1.41
C PHE A 48 -4.75 5.84 0.89
N VAL A 49 -5.90 5.56 1.48
CA VAL A 49 -6.83 4.55 0.96
C VAL A 49 -7.35 4.96 -0.43
N LEU A 50 -7.68 6.24 -0.61
CA LEU A 50 -8.06 6.77 -1.93
C LEU A 50 -6.94 6.60 -2.95
N GLY A 51 -5.70 6.90 -2.57
CA GLY A 51 -4.52 6.70 -3.42
C GLY A 51 -4.31 5.23 -3.76
N LEU A 52 -4.49 4.36 -2.78
CA LEU A 52 -4.40 2.91 -2.99
C LEU A 52 -5.48 2.43 -3.97
N ALA A 53 -6.71 2.92 -3.84
CA ALA A 53 -7.81 2.58 -4.75
C ALA A 53 -7.49 2.99 -6.19
N VAL A 54 -6.98 4.21 -6.40
CA VAL A 54 -6.54 4.67 -7.72
C VAL A 54 -5.45 3.76 -8.28
N GLY A 55 -4.47 3.41 -7.47
CA GLY A 55 -3.39 2.50 -7.86
C GLY A 55 -3.90 1.13 -8.27
N TRP A 56 -4.86 0.58 -7.53
CA TRP A 56 -5.45 -0.72 -7.87
C TRP A 56 -6.25 -0.67 -9.17
N VAL A 57 -6.95 0.43 -9.46
CA VAL A 57 -7.60 0.62 -10.77
C VAL A 57 -6.57 0.58 -11.90
N ILE A 58 -5.43 1.24 -11.71
CA ILE A 58 -4.33 1.24 -12.69
C ILE A 58 -3.76 -0.18 -12.86
N VAL A 59 -3.47 -0.86 -11.77
CA VAL A 59 -2.90 -2.22 -11.79
C VAL A 59 -3.82 -3.18 -12.55
N VAL A 60 -5.11 -3.14 -12.26
CA VAL A 60 -6.09 -4.02 -12.91
C VAL A 60 -6.27 -3.68 -14.38
N THR A 61 -6.43 -2.39 -14.72
CA THR A 61 -6.66 -1.97 -16.11
C THR A 61 -5.42 -2.15 -16.98
N ALA A 62 -4.22 -1.94 -16.42
CA ALA A 62 -2.96 -2.17 -17.13
C ALA A 62 -2.53 -3.65 -17.14
N ARG A 63 -3.31 -4.53 -16.50
CA ARG A 63 -3.04 -5.98 -16.41
C ARG A 63 -1.68 -6.30 -15.80
N ILE A 64 -1.28 -5.53 -14.79
CA ILE A 64 -0.06 -5.79 -14.04
C ILE A 64 -0.35 -6.91 -13.02
N ALA A 65 0.50 -7.93 -12.96
CA ALA A 65 0.33 -9.01 -12.00
C ALA A 65 0.43 -8.49 -10.55
N ALA A 66 -0.54 -8.85 -9.71
CA ALA A 66 -0.70 -8.31 -8.35
C ALA A 66 0.50 -8.55 -7.45
N LEU A 67 1.21 -9.67 -7.62
CA LEU A 67 2.39 -10.03 -6.81
C LEU A 67 3.69 -9.47 -7.36
N ARG A 68 3.66 -8.84 -8.51
CA ARG A 68 4.85 -8.30 -9.16
C ARG A 68 5.31 -7.04 -8.44
N TRP A 69 6.64 -6.86 -8.34
CA TRP A 69 7.23 -5.65 -7.74
C TRP A 69 6.75 -4.37 -8.44
N LEU A 70 6.51 -4.44 -9.75
CA LEU A 70 6.00 -3.32 -10.52
C LEU A 70 4.62 -2.86 -10.02
N ALA A 71 3.73 -3.80 -9.66
CA ALA A 71 2.46 -3.46 -9.01
C ALA A 71 2.70 -2.71 -7.69
N GLY A 72 3.65 -3.16 -6.91
CA GLY A 72 4.06 -2.49 -5.67
C GLY A 72 4.52 -1.06 -5.90
N VAL A 73 5.33 -0.82 -6.92
CA VAL A 73 5.82 0.53 -7.28
C VAL A 73 4.67 1.43 -7.72
N VAL A 74 3.77 0.94 -8.56
CA VAL A 74 2.59 1.71 -9.00
C VAL A 74 1.70 2.05 -7.81
N LEU A 75 1.41 1.08 -6.95
CA LEU A 75 0.59 1.28 -5.76
C LEU A 75 1.24 2.24 -4.78
N TRP A 76 2.54 2.12 -4.56
CA TRP A 76 3.31 3.05 -3.74
C TRP A 76 3.23 4.48 -4.28
N GLY A 77 3.53 4.66 -5.58
CA GLY A 77 3.53 5.98 -6.22
C GLY A 77 2.17 6.66 -6.17
N THR A 78 1.09 5.93 -6.48
CA THR A 78 -0.28 6.47 -6.45
C THR A 78 -0.76 6.74 -5.03
N THR A 79 -0.50 5.81 -4.10
CA THR A 79 -0.87 5.97 -2.69
C THR A 79 -0.21 7.23 -2.11
N LEU A 80 1.07 7.41 -2.35
CA LEU A 80 1.81 8.58 -1.87
C LEU A 80 1.33 9.87 -2.53
N THR A 81 1.29 9.91 -3.86
CA THR A 81 0.95 11.12 -4.61
C THR A 81 -0.48 11.58 -4.36
N VAL A 82 -1.44 10.68 -4.53
CA VAL A 82 -2.86 10.99 -4.30
C VAL A 82 -3.10 11.29 -2.82
N GLY A 83 -2.49 10.50 -1.93
CA GLY A 83 -2.60 10.72 -0.48
C GLY A 83 -2.13 12.11 -0.08
N MET A 84 -0.97 12.54 -0.58
CA MET A 84 -0.45 13.88 -0.30
C MET A 84 -1.30 14.98 -0.92
N ALA A 85 -1.81 14.79 -2.14
CA ALA A 85 -2.71 15.74 -2.78
C ALA A 85 -4.00 15.93 -1.96
N VAL A 86 -4.63 14.84 -1.53
CA VAL A 86 -5.85 14.90 -0.70
C VAL A 86 -5.56 15.58 0.64
N ARG A 87 -4.43 15.27 1.28
CA ARG A 87 -4.02 15.93 2.52
C ARG A 87 -3.87 17.45 2.34
N TYR A 88 -3.23 17.85 1.25
CA TYR A 88 -3.05 19.27 0.94
C TYR A 88 -4.40 19.99 0.78
N PHE A 89 -5.30 19.43 -0.04
CA PHE A 89 -6.59 20.05 -0.30
C PHE A 89 -7.57 20.00 0.88
N THR A 90 -7.37 19.07 1.81
CA THR A 90 -8.20 18.97 3.04
C THR A 90 -7.58 19.70 4.24
N GLY A 91 -6.47 20.42 4.05
CA GLY A 91 -5.85 21.22 5.10
C GLY A 91 -5.06 20.42 6.14
N GLN A 92 -4.77 19.14 5.88
CA GLN A 92 -4.00 18.30 6.81
C GLN A 92 -2.49 18.58 6.79
N GLY A 93 -2.01 19.27 5.74
CA GLY A 93 -0.60 19.60 5.60
C GLY A 93 0.24 18.47 4.98
N ILE A 94 1.38 18.88 4.41
CA ILE A 94 2.34 17.99 3.75
C ILE A 94 3.76 18.36 4.18
N ALA A 95 4.03 18.34 5.48
CA ALA A 95 5.38 18.61 5.99
C ALA A 95 6.39 17.66 5.36
N VAL A 96 7.59 18.18 5.03
CA VAL A 96 8.64 17.39 4.36
C VAL A 96 8.98 16.13 5.15
N ALA A 97 9.12 16.24 6.47
CA ALA A 97 9.39 15.08 7.32
C ALA A 97 8.31 14.00 7.19
N PHE A 98 7.04 14.41 7.14
CA PHE A 98 5.92 13.47 6.96
C PHE A 98 6.01 12.78 5.60
N VAL A 99 6.31 13.51 4.53
CA VAL A 99 6.45 12.96 3.17
C VAL A 99 7.55 11.91 3.13
N ILE A 100 8.70 12.18 3.74
CA ILE A 100 9.83 11.24 3.79
C ILE A 100 9.45 9.96 4.53
N VAL A 101 8.82 10.09 5.69
CA VAL A 101 8.38 8.93 6.48
C VAL A 101 7.33 8.12 5.73
N ALA A 102 6.35 8.79 5.13
CA ALA A 102 5.29 8.12 4.36
C ALA A 102 5.88 7.41 3.14
N ALA A 103 6.75 8.07 2.38
CA ALA A 103 7.40 7.48 1.22
C ALA A 103 8.19 6.23 1.61
N SER A 104 8.98 6.31 2.67
CA SER A 104 9.82 5.20 3.14
C SER A 104 8.98 4.03 3.66
N PHE A 105 8.02 4.30 4.54
CA PHE A 105 7.19 3.25 5.15
C PHE A 105 6.32 2.55 4.11
N LEU A 106 5.66 3.31 3.24
CA LEU A 106 4.80 2.73 2.21
C LEU A 106 5.61 1.95 1.17
N ALA A 107 6.82 2.41 0.81
CA ALA A 107 7.70 1.65 -0.06
C ALA A 107 8.11 0.32 0.58
N LEU A 108 8.57 0.37 1.84
CA LEU A 108 8.99 -0.83 2.57
C LEU A 108 7.85 -1.85 2.70
N THR A 109 6.63 -1.40 2.93
CA THR A 109 5.50 -2.31 3.11
C THR A 109 4.89 -2.76 1.79
N LEU A 110 4.49 -1.84 0.90
CA LEU A 110 3.79 -2.19 -0.35
C LEU A 110 4.68 -2.93 -1.34
N ILE A 111 5.93 -2.53 -1.48
CA ILE A 111 6.90 -3.20 -2.35
C ILE A 111 7.53 -4.39 -1.60
N GLY A 112 7.85 -4.20 -0.32
CA GLY A 112 8.58 -5.16 0.49
C GLY A 112 7.88 -6.49 0.65
N TRP A 113 6.57 -6.52 0.95
CA TRP A 113 5.87 -7.79 1.11
C TRP A 113 5.83 -8.60 -0.20
N ARG A 114 5.74 -7.90 -1.35
CA ARG A 114 5.79 -8.54 -2.67
C ARG A 114 7.16 -9.15 -2.95
N ALA A 115 8.21 -8.43 -2.60
CA ALA A 115 9.58 -8.94 -2.74
C ALA A 115 9.80 -10.20 -1.90
N VAL A 116 9.32 -10.20 -0.65
CA VAL A 116 9.44 -11.36 0.27
C VAL A 116 8.68 -12.56 -0.28
N VAL A 117 7.42 -12.38 -0.70
CA VAL A 117 6.60 -13.47 -1.25
C VAL A 117 7.24 -14.05 -2.52
N THR A 118 7.73 -13.19 -3.40
CA THR A 118 8.42 -13.61 -4.63
C THR A 118 9.69 -14.41 -4.33
N ALA A 119 10.48 -13.95 -3.36
CA ALA A 119 11.69 -14.64 -2.94
C ALA A 119 11.38 -16.04 -2.36
N ILE A 120 10.37 -16.14 -1.49
CA ILE A 120 9.94 -17.41 -0.90
C ILE A 120 9.47 -18.39 -1.99
N ARG A 121 8.66 -17.92 -2.94
CA ARG A 121 8.17 -18.75 -4.06
C ARG A 121 9.31 -19.23 -4.95
N SER A 122 10.27 -18.36 -5.24
CA SER A 122 11.45 -18.70 -6.03
C SER A 122 12.30 -19.80 -5.35
N THR A 123 12.52 -19.68 -4.04
CA THR A 123 13.26 -20.66 -3.25
C THR A 123 12.54 -22.01 -3.22
N ARG A 124 11.23 -22.02 -3.02
CA ARG A 124 10.43 -23.25 -3.03
C ARG A 124 10.50 -23.96 -4.39
N ARG A 125 10.40 -23.19 -5.48
CA ARG A 125 10.51 -23.73 -6.84
C ARG A 125 11.85 -24.43 -7.08
N LYS A 126 12.95 -23.83 -6.61
CA LYS A 126 14.30 -24.42 -6.75
C LYS A 126 14.47 -25.71 -5.97
N ARG A 127 13.75 -25.91 -4.87
CA ARG A 127 13.83 -27.14 -4.06
C ARG A 127 13.11 -28.32 -4.68
N HIS A 128 12.20 -28.10 -5.61
CA HIS A 128 11.42 -29.13 -6.29
C HIS A 128 11.96 -29.51 -7.68
N THR A 129 13.05 -28.89 -8.11
CA THR A 129 13.79 -29.24 -9.32
C THR A 129 15.16 -29.80 -8.97
#